data_5fa578645a57999de1b86687e5b449a5
#
_entry.id   5fa578645a57999de1b86687e5b449a5
#
_cell.length_a   1.000
_cell.length_b   1.000
_cell.length_c   1.000
_cell.angle_alpha   90.00
_cell.angle_beta   90.00
_cell.angle_gamma   90.00
#
_symmetry.space_group_name_H-M   'P 1'
#
loop_
_entity.id
_entity.type
_entity.pdbx_description
1 polymer ?
#
loop_
_entity_poly.entity_id
_entity_poly.type
_entity_poly.pdbx_seq_one_letter_code
_entity_poly.pdbx_strand_id
1 'polypeptide(L)'
;MKLVKVDFIKAFSLYEEKALMHRRFKHADILPLLENIRSSGRFAVAEIGKSTEDRSIFRLQYGQGPIKILLWSQMHGDEPTATMALFDLFNFFNGKDDGFDAVRDDIASKVTLYFIPMLNPDGTERFQRRTTMDVDMNRDARATATVEGALLKAQAMLLKPDFAFNLHNQNNYYNIPGTNTPVTISLLAPAYDYARSINETRRDAMRVIVGINKILQDFVPKAVARYD
;
A
#
# COMPACT_ATOMS: atom_id res chain seq x y z
N MET A 1 -4.73 -20.92 16.32
CA MET A 1 -5.22 -20.69 14.93
C MET A 1 -4.09 -21.04 13.98
N LYS A 2 -4.23 -22.12 13.18
CA LYS A 2 -3.25 -22.41 12.12
C LYS A 2 -3.41 -21.33 11.05
N LEU A 3 -2.38 -20.53 10.80
CA LEU A 3 -2.29 -19.69 9.62
C LEU A 3 -2.41 -20.62 8.40
N VAL A 4 -3.40 -20.38 7.55
CA VAL A 4 -3.46 -21.05 6.26
C VAL A 4 -2.22 -20.58 5.49
N LYS A 5 -1.31 -21.49 5.16
CA LYS A 5 -0.11 -21.17 4.40
C LYS A 5 -0.56 -20.86 2.97
N VAL A 6 -0.57 -19.59 2.62
CA VAL A 6 -0.92 -19.15 1.25
C VAL A 6 0.26 -19.46 0.33
N ASP A 7 0.00 -20.09 -0.79
CA ASP A 7 0.98 -20.20 -1.87
C ASP A 7 1.02 -18.88 -2.66
N PHE A 8 1.82 -17.94 -2.16
CA PHE A 8 1.94 -16.60 -2.76
C PHE A 8 2.52 -16.63 -4.17
N ILE A 9 3.36 -17.62 -4.51
CA ILE A 9 3.94 -17.75 -5.86
C ILE A 9 2.84 -18.13 -6.84
N LYS A 10 2.01 -19.12 -6.48
CA LYS A 10 0.85 -19.51 -7.29
C LYS A 10 -0.14 -18.36 -7.41
N ALA A 11 -0.46 -17.69 -6.30
CA ALA A 11 -1.36 -16.54 -6.32
C ALA A 11 -0.85 -15.42 -7.24
N PHE A 12 0.42 -15.03 -7.14
CA PHE A 12 1.03 -14.04 -8.02
C PHE A 12 0.92 -14.43 -9.48
N SER A 13 1.29 -15.66 -9.83
CA SER A 13 1.22 -16.16 -11.23
C SER A 13 -0.19 -16.10 -11.84
N LEU A 14 -1.23 -16.23 -11.01
CA LEU A 14 -2.63 -16.18 -11.45
C LEU A 14 -3.19 -14.76 -11.54
N TYR A 15 -2.70 -13.85 -10.68
CA TYR A 15 -3.34 -12.56 -10.42
C TYR A 15 -2.49 -11.33 -10.71
N GLU A 16 -1.26 -11.52 -11.24
CA GLU A 16 -0.42 -10.42 -11.68
C GLU A 16 -1.15 -9.54 -12.71
N GLU A 17 -1.19 -8.22 -12.47
CA GLU A 17 -1.81 -7.25 -13.36
C GLU A 17 -0.94 -6.97 -14.58
N LYS A 18 -1.30 -7.55 -15.71
CA LYS A 18 -0.50 -7.47 -16.95
C LYS A 18 -0.50 -6.09 -17.61
N ALA A 19 -1.48 -5.25 -17.31
CA ALA A 19 -1.54 -3.90 -17.87
C ALA A 19 -0.53 -2.94 -17.22
N LEU A 20 -0.02 -3.27 -16.03
CA LEU A 20 0.91 -2.43 -15.27
C LEU A 20 2.34 -2.98 -15.26
N MET A 21 2.82 -3.57 -16.36
CA MET A 21 4.14 -4.21 -16.40
C MET A 21 5.33 -3.24 -16.45
N HIS A 22 5.12 -1.95 -16.64
CA HIS A 22 6.19 -0.96 -16.68
C HIS A 22 6.00 0.12 -15.60
N ARG A 23 7.11 0.63 -15.08
CA ARG A 23 7.11 1.57 -13.95
C ARG A 23 6.63 3.00 -14.27
N ARG A 24 6.28 3.31 -15.52
CA ARG A 24 5.89 4.65 -15.97
C ARG A 24 4.44 4.70 -16.45
N PHE A 25 3.59 3.82 -15.91
CA PHE A 25 2.16 3.93 -16.15
C PHE A 25 1.61 5.26 -15.58
N LYS A 26 0.51 5.70 -16.12
CA LYS A 26 -0.12 6.98 -15.84
C LYS A 26 -1.43 6.80 -15.07
N HIS A 27 -2.00 7.91 -14.62
CA HIS A 27 -3.32 7.91 -14.01
C HIS A 27 -4.38 7.29 -14.95
N ALA A 28 -4.34 7.62 -16.25
CA ALA A 28 -5.27 7.07 -17.23
C ALA A 28 -5.20 5.55 -17.37
N ASP A 29 -4.04 4.94 -17.13
CA ASP A 29 -3.86 3.48 -17.26
C ASP A 29 -4.57 2.71 -16.13
N ILE A 30 -4.72 3.30 -14.95
CA ILE A 30 -5.41 2.65 -13.83
C ILE A 30 -6.94 2.81 -13.85
N LEU A 31 -7.49 3.79 -14.58
CA LEU A 31 -8.93 4.04 -14.58
C LEU A 31 -9.76 2.86 -15.08
N PRO A 32 -9.43 2.21 -16.22
CA PRO A 32 -10.18 1.02 -16.66
C PRO A 32 -10.04 -0.15 -15.69
N LEU A 33 -8.89 -0.30 -15.02
CA LEU A 33 -8.69 -1.35 -14.01
C LEU A 33 -9.58 -1.11 -12.79
N LEU A 34 -9.68 0.14 -12.32
CA LEU A 34 -10.58 0.51 -11.23
C LEU A 34 -12.06 0.27 -11.58
N GLU A 35 -12.47 0.51 -12.83
CA GLU A 35 -13.82 0.23 -13.29
C GLU A 35 -14.11 -1.28 -13.34
N ASN A 36 -13.17 -2.09 -13.77
CA ASN A 36 -13.29 -3.55 -13.72
C ASN A 36 -13.45 -4.04 -12.27
N ILE A 37 -12.65 -3.49 -11.33
CA ILE A 37 -12.75 -3.81 -9.90
C ILE A 37 -14.11 -3.39 -9.34
N ARG A 38 -14.59 -2.21 -9.68
CA ARG A 38 -15.92 -1.72 -9.27
C ARG A 38 -17.02 -2.64 -9.76
N SER A 39 -16.96 -3.04 -11.03
CA SER A 39 -17.97 -3.89 -11.68
C SER A 39 -18.02 -5.31 -11.11
N SER A 40 -16.94 -5.78 -10.46
CA SER A 40 -16.93 -7.10 -9.81
C SER A 40 -17.86 -7.19 -8.60
N GLY A 41 -18.20 -6.07 -7.98
CA GLY A 41 -19.05 -5.99 -6.79
C GLY A 41 -18.38 -6.46 -5.49
N ARG A 42 -17.12 -6.90 -5.53
CA ARG A 42 -16.38 -7.33 -4.33
C ARG A 42 -15.74 -6.16 -3.58
N PHE A 43 -15.56 -5.03 -4.24
CA PHE A 43 -15.04 -3.80 -3.67
C PHE A 43 -16.06 -2.67 -3.70
N ALA A 44 -16.13 -1.87 -2.64
CA ALA A 44 -16.72 -0.56 -2.72
C ALA A 44 -15.65 0.43 -3.22
N VAL A 45 -15.85 0.99 -4.41
CA VAL A 45 -14.93 1.95 -5.04
C VAL A 45 -15.55 3.34 -5.03
N ALA A 46 -14.90 4.30 -4.39
CA ALA A 46 -15.35 5.68 -4.28
C ALA A 46 -14.26 6.65 -4.74
N GLU A 47 -14.62 7.66 -5.51
CA GLU A 47 -13.81 8.85 -5.68
C GLU A 47 -13.87 9.65 -4.38
N ILE A 48 -12.71 9.95 -3.78
CA ILE A 48 -12.61 10.65 -2.50
C ILE A 48 -12.21 12.11 -2.66
N GLY A 49 -11.86 12.52 -3.85
CA GLY A 49 -11.48 13.87 -4.21
C GLY A 49 -10.60 13.87 -5.46
N LYS A 50 -10.03 15.03 -5.73
CA LYS A 50 -9.17 15.26 -6.89
C LYS A 50 -7.83 15.85 -6.48
N SER A 51 -6.81 15.60 -7.29
CA SER A 51 -5.49 16.20 -7.14
C SER A 51 -5.49 17.70 -7.52
N THR A 52 -4.35 18.33 -7.34
CA THR A 52 -4.15 19.73 -7.74
C THR A 52 -4.45 19.99 -9.22
N GLU A 53 -4.19 19.02 -10.11
CA GLU A 53 -4.48 19.08 -11.54
C GLU A 53 -5.78 18.34 -11.95
N ASP A 54 -6.73 18.25 -11.03
CA ASP A 54 -8.09 17.74 -11.26
C ASP A 54 -8.17 16.24 -11.62
N ARG A 55 -7.15 15.44 -11.28
CA ARG A 55 -7.19 13.97 -11.44
C ARG A 55 -7.87 13.31 -10.26
N SER A 56 -8.82 12.44 -10.51
CA SER A 56 -9.58 11.73 -9.49
C SER A 56 -8.69 10.84 -8.63
N ILE A 57 -8.87 10.91 -7.31
CA ILE A 57 -8.24 10.04 -6.33
C ILE A 57 -9.29 9.09 -5.76
N PHE A 58 -8.99 7.80 -5.77
CA PHE A 58 -9.93 6.75 -5.41
C PHE A 58 -9.58 6.06 -4.10
N ARG A 59 -10.61 5.65 -3.38
CA ARG A 59 -10.51 4.71 -2.27
C ARG A 59 -11.29 3.44 -2.60
N LEU A 60 -10.66 2.30 -2.36
CA LEU A 60 -11.28 0.98 -2.46
C LEU A 60 -11.46 0.42 -1.05
N GLN A 61 -12.56 -0.29 -0.83
CA GLN A 61 -12.81 -1.03 0.41
C GLN A 61 -13.06 -2.49 0.09
N TYR A 62 -12.38 -3.39 0.83
CA TYR A 62 -12.60 -4.83 0.80
C TYR A 62 -12.81 -5.39 2.21
N GLY A 63 -13.73 -6.34 2.36
CA GLY A 63 -14.04 -6.97 3.64
C GLY A 63 -14.92 -6.10 4.55
N GLN A 64 -15.35 -6.70 5.68
CA GLN A 64 -16.25 -6.08 6.66
C GLN A 64 -15.86 -6.44 8.09
N GLY A 65 -14.65 -6.94 8.29
CA GLY A 65 -14.15 -7.33 9.62
C GLY A 65 -13.93 -6.11 10.54
N PRO A 66 -13.85 -6.36 11.85
CA PRO A 66 -13.76 -5.29 12.85
C PRO A 66 -12.45 -4.52 12.83
N ILE A 67 -11.34 -5.13 12.37
CA ILE A 67 -10.04 -4.48 12.32
C ILE A 67 -9.91 -3.69 11.02
N LYS A 68 -9.72 -2.38 11.12
CA LYS A 68 -9.62 -1.47 9.98
C LYS A 68 -8.16 -1.20 9.62
N ILE A 69 -7.82 -1.38 8.35
CA ILE A 69 -6.46 -1.17 7.87
C ILE A 69 -6.51 -0.22 6.67
N LEU A 70 -5.75 0.88 6.73
CA LEU A 70 -5.60 1.83 5.64
C LEU A 70 -4.24 1.66 4.97
N LEU A 71 -4.23 1.46 3.66
CA LEU A 71 -3.01 1.35 2.85
C LEU A 71 -3.05 2.40 1.74
N TRP A 72 -1.95 3.09 1.51
CA TRP A 72 -1.83 3.98 0.35
C TRP A 72 -0.48 3.82 -0.33
N SER A 73 -0.47 4.03 -1.64
CA SER A 73 0.73 3.96 -2.47
C SER A 73 0.90 5.22 -3.31
N GLN A 74 2.06 5.35 -3.92
CA GLN A 74 2.41 6.49 -4.77
C GLN A 74 2.07 7.86 -4.16
N MET A 75 2.37 8.05 -2.86
CA MET A 75 2.46 9.42 -2.37
C MET A 75 3.66 10.15 -3.00
N HIS A 76 4.66 9.40 -3.45
CA HIS A 76 5.68 9.86 -4.37
C HIS A 76 5.38 9.30 -5.76
N GLY A 77 5.22 10.17 -6.77
CA GLY A 77 4.75 9.77 -8.09
C GLY A 77 5.72 8.86 -8.87
N ASP A 78 7.01 8.86 -8.51
CA ASP A 78 8.06 8.00 -9.08
C ASP A 78 8.23 6.65 -8.35
N GLU A 79 7.32 6.32 -7.42
CA GLU A 79 7.35 5.09 -6.63
C GLU A 79 6.18 4.13 -6.96
N PRO A 80 6.09 3.55 -8.17
CA PRO A 80 4.91 2.82 -8.65
C PRO A 80 4.81 1.38 -8.17
N THR A 81 5.88 0.76 -7.65
CA THR A 81 5.92 -0.68 -7.37
C THR A 81 4.80 -1.14 -6.43
N ALA A 82 4.50 -0.35 -5.40
CA ALA A 82 3.44 -0.68 -4.48
C ALA A 82 2.04 -0.57 -5.12
N THR A 83 1.83 0.39 -6.03
CA THR A 83 0.57 0.48 -6.80
C THR A 83 0.38 -0.74 -7.68
N MET A 84 1.43 -1.20 -8.38
CA MET A 84 1.41 -2.45 -9.15
C MET A 84 0.98 -3.64 -8.27
N ALA A 85 1.65 -3.81 -7.13
CA ALA A 85 1.32 -4.87 -6.17
C ALA A 85 -0.10 -4.76 -5.59
N LEU A 86 -0.64 -3.56 -5.44
CA LEU A 86 -2.03 -3.39 -5.01
C LEU A 86 -3.00 -3.88 -6.09
N PHE A 87 -2.73 -3.65 -7.38
CA PHE A 87 -3.59 -4.17 -8.46
C PHE A 87 -3.50 -5.69 -8.57
N ASP A 88 -2.33 -6.31 -8.37
CA ASP A 88 -2.20 -7.76 -8.21
C ASP A 88 -3.09 -8.28 -7.06
N LEU A 89 -3.05 -7.59 -5.93
CA LEU A 89 -3.84 -7.92 -4.76
C LEU A 89 -5.35 -7.73 -5.01
N PHE A 90 -5.76 -6.70 -5.75
CA PHE A 90 -7.17 -6.50 -6.11
C PHE A 90 -7.66 -7.62 -7.02
N ASN A 91 -6.86 -8.05 -8.00
CA ASN A 91 -7.16 -9.20 -8.83
C ASN A 91 -7.29 -10.49 -8.01
N PHE A 92 -6.38 -10.70 -7.04
CA PHE A 92 -6.47 -11.81 -6.10
C PHE A 92 -7.79 -11.78 -5.31
N PHE A 93 -8.19 -10.66 -4.76
CA PHE A 93 -9.44 -10.54 -4.01
C PHE A 93 -10.70 -10.68 -4.89
N ASN A 94 -10.60 -10.37 -6.18
CA ASN A 94 -11.68 -10.58 -7.16
C ASN A 94 -11.78 -12.03 -7.62
N GLY A 95 -10.76 -12.84 -7.43
CA GLY A 95 -10.74 -14.25 -7.83
C GLY A 95 -11.80 -15.10 -7.11
N LYS A 96 -12.12 -16.25 -7.71
CA LYS A 96 -13.04 -17.26 -7.16
C LYS A 96 -12.74 -18.64 -7.74
N ASP A 97 -13.16 -19.67 -7.04
CA ASP A 97 -13.12 -21.08 -7.48
C ASP A 97 -11.70 -21.56 -7.85
N ASP A 98 -10.66 -21.08 -7.15
CA ASP A 98 -9.25 -21.29 -7.47
C ASP A 98 -8.43 -21.90 -6.33
N GLY A 99 -9.12 -22.23 -5.23
CA GLY A 99 -8.52 -22.78 -4.02
C GLY A 99 -8.07 -21.74 -2.99
N PHE A 100 -8.26 -20.41 -3.25
CA PHE A 100 -7.97 -19.35 -2.30
C PHE A 100 -9.21 -18.72 -1.64
N ASP A 101 -10.42 -19.21 -1.96
CA ASP A 101 -11.66 -18.61 -1.45
C ASP A 101 -11.70 -18.57 0.08
N ALA A 102 -11.32 -19.66 0.75
CA ALA A 102 -11.27 -19.70 2.21
C ALA A 102 -10.32 -18.66 2.82
N VAL A 103 -9.23 -18.32 2.13
CA VAL A 103 -8.30 -17.27 2.55
C VAL A 103 -8.93 -15.89 2.39
N ARG A 104 -9.60 -15.64 1.27
CA ARG A 104 -10.31 -14.39 0.99
C ARG A 104 -11.42 -14.15 2.00
N ASP A 105 -12.21 -15.18 2.30
CA ASP A 105 -13.30 -15.13 3.27
C ASP A 105 -12.78 -14.90 4.69
N ASP A 106 -11.70 -15.57 5.06
CA ASP A 106 -11.05 -15.39 6.37
C ASP A 106 -10.54 -13.94 6.53
N ILE A 107 -9.90 -13.38 5.50
CA ILE A 107 -9.46 -11.98 5.48
C ILE A 107 -10.68 -11.05 5.57
N ALA A 108 -11.67 -11.22 4.69
CA ALA A 108 -12.83 -10.33 4.60
C ALA A 108 -13.65 -10.30 5.89
N SER A 109 -13.70 -11.40 6.65
CA SER A 109 -14.41 -11.51 7.91
C SER A 109 -13.65 -10.89 9.11
N LYS A 110 -12.33 -10.82 9.04
CA LYS A 110 -11.46 -10.35 10.14
C LYS A 110 -11.08 -8.88 10.01
N VAL A 111 -10.89 -8.41 8.77
CA VAL A 111 -10.41 -7.07 8.53
C VAL A 111 -11.29 -6.33 7.52
N THR A 112 -11.31 -5.01 7.64
CA THR A 112 -11.78 -4.10 6.60
C THR A 112 -10.55 -3.38 6.05
N LEU A 113 -10.22 -3.67 4.80
CA LEU A 113 -9.09 -3.07 4.10
C LEU A 113 -9.56 -1.85 3.31
N TYR A 114 -8.91 -0.72 3.52
CA TYR A 114 -9.08 0.49 2.74
C TYR A 114 -7.79 0.76 1.97
N PHE A 115 -7.90 0.97 0.67
CA PHE A 115 -6.77 1.24 -0.20
C PHE A 115 -6.94 2.58 -0.90
N ILE A 116 -5.86 3.36 -0.98
CA ILE A 116 -5.77 4.55 -1.83
C ILE A 116 -4.59 4.33 -2.78
N PRO A 117 -4.82 3.66 -3.92
CA PRO A 117 -3.78 3.51 -4.93
C PRO A 117 -3.53 4.86 -5.61
N MET A 118 -2.27 5.19 -5.88
CA MET A 118 -1.86 6.41 -6.58
C MET A 118 -2.37 7.71 -5.91
N LEU A 119 -1.89 7.97 -4.68
CA LEU A 119 -2.26 9.17 -3.92
C LEU A 119 -1.81 10.48 -4.59
N ASN A 120 -0.69 10.47 -5.34
CA ASN A 120 -0.14 11.61 -6.08
C ASN A 120 -0.18 11.37 -7.60
N PRO A 121 -1.36 11.44 -8.24
CA PRO A 121 -1.49 11.19 -9.66
C PRO A 121 -0.76 12.22 -10.52
N ASP A 122 -0.64 13.47 -10.08
CA ASP A 122 0.06 14.53 -10.80
C ASP A 122 1.58 14.29 -10.83
N GLY A 123 2.15 13.87 -9.70
CA GLY A 123 3.54 13.43 -9.64
C GLY A 123 3.79 12.18 -10.48
N THR A 124 2.82 11.26 -10.54
CA THR A 124 2.87 10.07 -11.38
C THR A 124 2.93 10.41 -12.87
N GLU A 125 2.14 11.38 -13.31
CA GLU A 125 2.18 11.86 -14.70
C GLU A 125 3.58 12.32 -15.13
N ARG A 126 4.32 12.96 -14.22
CA ARG A 126 5.67 13.48 -14.46
C ARG A 126 6.78 12.50 -14.06
N PHE A 127 6.42 11.38 -13.44
CA PHE A 127 7.34 10.45 -12.82
C PHE A 127 8.31 11.16 -11.88
N GLN A 128 7.76 11.98 -10.98
CA GLN A 128 8.51 12.76 -10.00
C GLN A 128 8.04 12.48 -8.58
N ARG A 129 8.97 12.62 -7.63
CA ARG A 129 8.71 12.36 -6.20
C ARG A 129 7.64 13.29 -5.63
N ARG A 130 7.77 14.59 -5.86
CA ARG A 130 6.99 15.62 -5.22
C ARG A 130 5.67 15.88 -5.95
N THR A 131 4.76 16.57 -5.27
CA THR A 131 3.51 17.06 -5.87
C THR A 131 3.81 18.16 -6.91
N THR A 132 2.77 18.59 -7.63
CA THR A 132 2.84 19.73 -8.56
C THR A 132 3.34 21.03 -7.90
N MET A 133 3.08 21.20 -6.61
CA MET A 133 3.54 22.34 -5.82
C MET A 133 4.97 22.18 -5.27
N ASP A 134 5.72 21.18 -5.75
CA ASP A 134 7.06 20.81 -5.29
C ASP A 134 7.15 20.46 -3.79
N VAL A 135 6.07 19.97 -3.20
CA VAL A 135 6.01 19.55 -1.80
C VAL A 135 6.24 18.04 -1.69
N ASP A 136 7.16 17.63 -0.80
CA ASP A 136 7.28 16.23 -0.39
C ASP A 136 6.13 15.88 0.58
N MET A 137 5.15 15.12 0.11
CA MET A 137 3.99 14.74 0.92
C MET A 137 4.37 13.96 2.18
N ASN A 138 5.50 13.27 2.18
CA ASN A 138 6.00 12.57 3.39
C ASN A 138 6.53 13.55 4.46
N ARG A 139 6.49 14.86 4.20
CA ARG A 139 6.76 15.95 5.14
C ARG A 139 5.52 16.80 5.42
N ASP A 140 4.42 16.54 4.71
CA ASP A 140 3.22 17.38 4.74
C ASP A 140 2.14 16.90 5.74
N ALA A 141 2.30 15.76 6.38
CA ALA A 141 1.29 15.15 7.25
C ALA A 141 0.76 16.08 8.36
N ARG A 142 1.59 17.02 8.83
CA ARG A 142 1.21 18.00 9.85
C ARG A 142 0.57 19.26 9.24
N ALA A 143 1.22 19.84 8.25
CA ALA A 143 0.79 21.10 7.62
C ALA A 143 -0.41 20.90 6.71
N THR A 144 -0.48 19.74 6.02
CA THR A 144 -1.52 19.43 5.02
C THR A 144 -1.68 20.56 4.00
N ALA A 145 -0.53 21.06 3.50
CA ALA A 145 -0.48 22.14 2.51
C ALA A 145 -0.88 21.68 1.11
N THR A 146 -0.79 20.36 0.85
CA THR A 146 -1.21 19.77 -0.43
C THR A 146 -2.63 19.24 -0.35
N VAL A 147 -3.35 19.30 -1.47
CA VAL A 147 -4.72 18.76 -1.58
C VAL A 147 -4.72 17.26 -1.27
N GLU A 148 -3.76 16.52 -1.83
CA GLU A 148 -3.60 15.08 -1.68
C GLU A 148 -3.29 14.71 -0.22
N GLY A 149 -2.43 15.48 0.45
CA GLY A 149 -2.12 15.31 1.88
C GLY A 149 -3.33 15.58 2.77
N ALA A 150 -4.11 16.62 2.45
CA ALA A 150 -5.37 16.94 3.14
C ALA A 150 -6.40 15.82 2.95
N LEU A 151 -6.53 15.26 1.74
CA LEU A 151 -7.42 14.13 1.45
C LEU A 151 -7.02 12.89 2.25
N LEU A 152 -5.74 12.53 2.26
CA LEU A 152 -5.26 11.39 3.06
C LEU A 152 -5.60 11.56 4.54
N LYS A 153 -5.33 12.75 5.10
CA LYS A 153 -5.65 13.05 6.50
C LYS A 153 -7.16 12.97 6.78
N ALA A 154 -7.98 13.51 5.89
CA ALA A 154 -9.44 13.43 6.01
C ALA A 154 -9.93 11.97 6.00
N GLN A 155 -9.37 11.12 5.13
CA GLN A 155 -9.70 9.69 5.10
C GLN A 155 -9.24 8.98 6.39
N ALA A 156 -8.05 9.26 6.89
CA ALA A 156 -7.59 8.68 8.16
C ALA A 156 -8.50 9.07 9.34
N MET A 157 -8.94 10.33 9.40
CA MET A 157 -9.86 10.81 10.44
C MET A 157 -11.27 10.21 10.31
N LEU A 158 -11.76 10.02 9.09
CA LEU A 158 -13.07 9.43 8.80
C LEU A 158 -13.11 7.94 9.14
N LEU A 159 -12.11 7.19 8.68
CA LEU A 159 -12.07 5.73 8.77
C LEU A 159 -11.61 5.26 10.15
N LYS A 160 -10.77 6.03 10.83
CA LYS A 160 -10.15 5.70 12.12
C LYS A 160 -9.51 4.30 12.06
N PRO A 161 -8.53 4.06 11.19
CA PRO A 161 -7.93 2.75 11.04
C PRO A 161 -7.15 2.34 12.29
N ASP A 162 -7.19 1.06 12.63
CA ASP A 162 -6.36 0.46 13.69
C ASP A 162 -4.89 0.40 13.27
N PHE A 163 -4.66 0.16 11.98
CA PHE A 163 -3.33 0.14 11.36
C PHE A 163 -3.32 0.93 10.05
N ALA A 164 -2.15 1.53 9.74
CA ALA A 164 -1.94 2.27 8.51
C ALA A 164 -0.58 1.92 7.89
N PHE A 165 -0.55 1.75 6.56
CA PHE A 165 0.65 1.42 5.80
C PHE A 165 0.89 2.44 4.71
N ASN A 166 2.02 3.14 4.81
CA ASN A 166 2.54 3.99 3.75
C ASN A 166 3.48 3.16 2.87
N LEU A 167 3.05 2.87 1.66
CA LEU A 167 3.74 1.96 0.77
C LEU A 167 4.64 2.74 -0.18
N HIS A 168 5.94 2.59 0.00
CA HIS A 168 7.00 3.22 -0.80
C HIS A 168 7.74 2.21 -1.67
N ASN A 169 8.52 2.71 -2.63
CA ASN A 169 9.53 1.90 -3.28
C ASN A 169 10.76 1.76 -2.38
N GLN A 170 11.39 0.59 -2.44
CA GLN A 170 12.73 0.41 -1.90
C GLN A 170 13.77 0.88 -2.93
N ASN A 171 14.72 1.70 -2.48
CA ASN A 171 15.85 2.11 -3.29
C ASN A 171 16.91 0.97 -3.30
N ASN A 172 17.35 0.57 -4.48
CA ASN A 172 18.35 -0.49 -4.68
C ASN A 172 19.80 -0.08 -4.40
N TYR A 173 20.03 1.17 -4.00
CA TYR A 173 21.37 1.64 -3.56
C TYR A 173 21.68 1.31 -2.10
N TYR A 174 20.72 0.79 -1.35
CA TYR A 174 20.94 0.41 0.04
C TYR A 174 21.17 -1.09 0.18
N ASN A 175 22.18 -1.44 0.98
CA ASN A 175 22.47 -2.81 1.35
C ASN A 175 21.98 -3.12 2.78
N ILE A 176 21.81 -4.39 3.06
CA ILE A 176 21.66 -4.87 4.44
C ILE A 176 22.91 -4.46 5.22
N PRO A 177 22.78 -3.81 6.39
CA PRO A 177 23.91 -3.34 7.17
C PRO A 177 24.98 -4.42 7.39
N GLY A 178 26.24 -4.09 7.08
CA GLY A 178 27.37 -5.01 7.21
C GLY A 178 27.47 -6.10 6.14
N THR A 179 26.71 -5.99 5.05
CA THR A 179 26.75 -6.95 3.92
C THR A 179 26.79 -6.24 2.56
N ASN A 180 27.04 -7.02 1.50
CA ASN A 180 26.90 -6.57 0.10
C ASN A 180 25.54 -6.97 -0.50
N THR A 181 24.58 -7.42 0.30
CA THR A 181 23.27 -7.83 -0.16
C THR A 181 22.35 -6.61 -0.30
N PRO A 182 21.82 -6.31 -1.49
CA PRO A 182 20.85 -5.24 -1.65
C PRO A 182 19.58 -5.51 -0.84
N VAL A 183 19.02 -4.43 -0.26
CA VAL A 183 17.75 -4.52 0.45
C VAL A 183 16.61 -4.64 -0.56
N THR A 184 15.80 -5.67 -0.42
CA THR A 184 14.59 -5.85 -1.24
C THR A 184 13.38 -5.19 -0.59
N ILE A 185 13.23 -5.34 0.73
CA ILE A 185 12.11 -4.77 1.50
C ILE A 185 12.68 -4.10 2.75
N SER A 186 12.26 -2.87 3.00
CA SER A 186 12.52 -2.16 4.26
C SER A 186 11.23 -1.95 5.04
N LEU A 187 11.30 -2.16 6.34
CA LEU A 187 10.17 -1.99 7.24
C LEU A 187 10.49 -0.95 8.31
N LEU A 188 9.56 -0.02 8.53
CA LEU A 188 9.70 1.07 9.49
C LEU A 188 8.48 1.15 10.42
N ALA A 189 8.72 1.15 11.74
CA ALA A 189 7.77 1.64 12.74
C ALA A 189 8.12 3.10 13.05
N PRO A 190 7.37 4.09 12.54
CA PRO A 190 7.76 5.49 12.64
C PRO A 190 7.81 5.95 14.10
N ALA A 191 8.81 6.78 14.42
CA ALA A 191 8.90 7.44 15.71
C ALA A 191 8.03 8.70 15.72
N TYR A 192 7.41 9.00 16.85
CA TYR A 192 6.62 10.21 17.03
C TYR A 192 7.45 11.38 17.59
N ASP A 193 8.65 11.10 18.09
CA ASP A 193 9.59 12.08 18.64
C ASP A 193 11.03 11.84 18.17
N TYR A 194 11.89 12.83 18.37
CA TYR A 194 13.31 12.75 18.01
C TYR A 194 14.10 11.75 18.84
N ALA A 195 13.68 11.46 20.08
CA ALA A 195 14.30 10.48 20.96
C ALA A 195 13.98 9.05 20.51
N ARG A 196 13.12 8.90 19.50
CA ARG A 196 12.63 7.60 18.99
C ARG A 196 12.01 6.74 20.10
N SER A 197 11.31 7.37 21.03
CA SER A 197 10.64 6.71 22.16
C SER A 197 9.65 5.65 21.65
N ILE A 198 9.48 4.59 22.45
CA ILE A 198 8.56 3.49 22.11
C ILE A 198 7.30 3.66 22.97
N ASN A 199 6.28 4.28 22.38
CA ASN A 199 4.94 4.28 22.93
C ASN A 199 4.17 3.01 22.52
N GLU A 200 2.93 2.88 22.95
CA GLU A 200 2.09 1.71 22.67
C GLU A 200 1.85 1.54 21.14
N THR A 201 1.47 2.61 20.45
CA THR A 201 1.24 2.60 19.00
C THR A 201 2.46 2.12 18.22
N ARG A 202 3.66 2.65 18.55
CA ARG A 202 4.89 2.22 17.91
C ARG A 202 5.24 0.77 18.23
N ARG A 203 4.97 0.33 19.45
CA ARG A 203 5.18 -1.08 19.87
C ARG A 203 4.30 -2.03 19.07
N ASP A 204 3.05 -1.67 18.82
CA ASP A 204 2.13 -2.47 18.01
C ASP A 204 2.56 -2.51 16.54
N ALA A 205 2.98 -1.39 15.98
CA ALA A 205 3.59 -1.36 14.64
C ALA A 205 4.83 -2.29 14.56
N MET A 206 5.69 -2.28 15.57
CA MET A 206 6.85 -3.18 15.63
C MET A 206 6.43 -4.66 15.72
N ARG A 207 5.37 -5.00 16.44
CA ARG A 207 4.83 -6.38 16.48
C ARG A 207 4.33 -6.85 15.13
N VAL A 208 3.63 -5.98 14.39
CA VAL A 208 3.18 -6.26 13.02
C VAL A 208 4.40 -6.48 12.11
N ILE A 209 5.41 -5.63 12.18
CA ILE A 209 6.67 -5.76 11.42
C ILE A 209 7.35 -7.11 11.69
N VAL A 210 7.42 -7.55 12.93
CA VAL A 210 7.98 -8.87 13.28
C VAL A 210 7.19 -9.99 12.62
N GLY A 211 5.86 -9.89 12.60
CA GLY A 211 4.98 -10.87 11.94
C GLY A 211 5.23 -10.91 10.43
N ILE A 212 5.26 -9.75 9.78
CA ILE A 212 5.54 -9.62 8.35
C ILE A 212 6.93 -10.18 8.01
N ASN A 213 7.96 -9.81 8.78
CA ASN A 213 9.33 -10.28 8.54
C ASN A 213 9.43 -11.81 8.62
N LYS A 214 8.75 -12.46 9.56
CA LYS A 214 8.74 -13.93 9.65
C LYS A 214 8.22 -14.59 8.35
N ILE A 215 7.18 -14.01 7.75
CA ILE A 215 6.63 -14.51 6.49
C ILE A 215 7.61 -14.23 5.33
N LEU A 216 8.17 -13.03 5.28
CA LEU A 216 9.07 -12.63 4.20
C LEU A 216 10.36 -13.44 4.15
N GLN A 217 10.85 -13.98 5.27
CA GLN A 217 12.05 -14.83 5.27
C GLN A 217 11.89 -16.10 4.41
N ASP A 218 10.67 -16.57 4.20
CA ASP A 218 10.40 -17.73 3.33
C ASP A 218 10.56 -17.38 1.82
N PHE A 219 10.47 -16.09 1.45
CA PHE A 219 10.46 -15.62 0.04
C PHE A 219 11.70 -14.80 -0.32
N VAL A 220 12.14 -13.94 0.58
CA VAL A 220 13.29 -13.05 0.38
C VAL A 220 14.26 -13.16 1.56
N PRO A 221 14.85 -14.35 1.77
CA PRO A 221 15.72 -14.58 2.92
C PRO A 221 16.92 -13.62 2.89
N LYS A 222 17.22 -13.01 4.04
CA LYS A 222 18.34 -12.07 4.21
C LYS A 222 18.29 -10.81 3.32
N ALA A 223 17.11 -10.45 2.78
CA ALA A 223 16.95 -9.28 1.95
C ALA A 223 15.92 -8.26 2.53
N VAL A 224 15.51 -8.48 3.77
CA VAL A 224 14.63 -7.58 4.52
C VAL A 224 15.45 -6.79 5.54
N ALA A 225 15.32 -5.47 5.52
CA ALA A 225 15.99 -4.57 6.45
C ALA A 225 15.00 -3.78 7.30
N ARG A 226 15.49 -3.31 8.45
CA ARG A 226 14.87 -2.21 9.16
C ARG A 226 15.30 -0.91 8.49
N TYR A 227 14.35 -0.06 8.16
CA TYR A 227 14.61 1.30 7.74
C TYR A 227 14.80 2.17 8.98
N ASP A 228 15.94 2.88 9.05
CA ASP A 228 16.30 3.78 10.17
C ASP A 228 16.25 5.26 9.76
#